data_820c31709dd57a6740db5e633b2f8d18
#
_entry.id   820c31709dd57a6740db5e633b2f8d18
#
_cell.length_a   1.000
_cell.length_b   1.000
_cell.length_c   1.000
_cell.angle_alpha   90.00
_cell.angle_beta   90.00
_cell.angle_gamma   90.00
#
_symmetry.space_group_name_H-M   'P 1'
#
loop_
_entity.id
_entity.type
_entity.pdbx_description
1 polymer ?
#
loop_
_entity_poly.entity_id
_entity_poly.type
_entity_poly.pdbx_seq_one_letter_code
_entity_poly.pdbx_strand_id
1 'polypeptide(L)'
;MTPTEKRQRFRAVLAGPRCLSPATVFDALSARVAESVGYELGILSGSVCAATVLAAPDLAVHTLTEFADQVRRIMRYSNLSLFVDADQGYGNALNVMRTVEELEHAGLSGLAIEDLVMPARFGSTEDELISIDEMKGKLRAALQARLDPSLVITARTASVRLENIGNVVARVKAYAATGVDAVFVTGLKKLDDLDAIRATIQIPIIVGTAPNLTREELAARGVRFCLQGHPAVAAVVKALRDTYAHLYAGGAPADLKSRIATPEEMERLMRNEPYKKWQREFLR
;
A
#
# COMPACT_ATOMS: atom_id res chain seq x y z
N MET A 1 18.22 -6.31 4.74
CA MET A 1 17.93 -4.93 5.21
C MET A 1 17.09 -4.97 6.48
N THR A 2 17.43 -4.16 7.47
CA THR A 2 16.63 -3.95 8.68
C THR A 2 15.33 -3.16 8.36
N PRO A 3 14.32 -3.17 9.23
CA PRO A 3 13.13 -2.33 9.05
C PRO A 3 13.48 -0.84 8.91
N THR A 4 14.39 -0.32 9.75
CA THR A 4 14.83 1.08 9.70
C THR A 4 15.50 1.43 8.37
N GLU A 5 16.36 0.57 7.81
CA GLU A 5 16.98 0.80 6.49
C GLU A 5 15.93 0.87 5.37
N LYS A 6 14.89 0.01 5.42
CA LYS A 6 13.77 0.05 4.47
C LYS A 6 12.95 1.34 4.61
N ARG A 7 12.72 1.82 5.85
CA ARG A 7 12.06 3.10 6.14
C ARG A 7 12.86 4.28 5.62
N GLN A 8 14.18 4.31 5.85
CA GLN A 8 15.07 5.36 5.36
C GLN A 8 15.08 5.40 3.81
N ARG A 9 15.09 4.24 3.14
CA ARG A 9 14.96 4.19 1.68
C ARG A 9 13.62 4.79 1.21
N PHE A 10 12.51 4.48 1.89
CA PHE A 10 11.22 5.06 1.53
C PHE A 10 11.21 6.59 1.73
N ARG A 11 11.79 7.09 2.82
CA ARG A 11 11.99 8.54 3.03
C ARG A 11 12.84 9.18 1.94
N ALA A 12 13.90 8.52 1.50
CA ALA A 12 14.73 9.00 0.40
C ALA A 12 13.94 9.11 -0.92
N VAL A 13 13.01 8.19 -1.18
CA VAL A 13 12.09 8.30 -2.32
C VAL A 13 11.18 9.52 -2.19
N LEU A 14 10.59 9.74 -1.01
CA LEU A 14 9.72 10.90 -0.77
C LEU A 14 10.48 12.24 -0.84
N ALA A 15 11.75 12.27 -0.45
CA ALA A 15 12.61 13.46 -0.55
C ALA A 15 13.22 13.65 -1.96
N GLY A 16 13.19 12.63 -2.80
CA GLY A 16 13.78 12.67 -4.13
C GLY A 16 12.96 13.45 -5.16
N PRO A 17 13.46 13.63 -6.36
CA PRO A 17 12.78 14.41 -7.39
C PRO A 17 11.78 13.59 -8.25
N ARG A 18 11.83 12.25 -8.21
CA ARG A 18 11.06 11.39 -9.11
C ARG A 18 9.73 10.96 -8.53
N CYS A 19 8.73 10.75 -9.38
CA CYS A 19 7.50 10.04 -9.06
C CYS A 19 7.68 8.55 -9.40
N LEU A 20 7.61 7.66 -8.40
CA LEU A 20 7.74 6.23 -8.57
C LEU A 20 6.39 5.52 -8.39
N SER A 21 6.27 4.34 -8.99
CA SER A 21 5.11 3.48 -8.77
C SER A 21 5.54 2.21 -8.02
N PRO A 22 4.82 1.83 -6.97
CA PRO A 22 5.10 0.61 -6.22
C PRO A 22 4.55 -0.63 -6.95
N ALA A 23 5.11 -1.80 -6.65
CA ALA A 23 4.45 -3.05 -6.97
C ALA A 23 3.31 -3.33 -5.97
N THR A 24 2.12 -3.70 -6.46
CA THR A 24 1.11 -4.30 -5.60
C THR A 24 1.57 -5.69 -5.17
N VAL A 25 1.69 -5.89 -3.86
CA VAL A 25 2.06 -7.16 -3.25
C VAL A 25 1.02 -7.59 -2.23
N PHE A 26 0.77 -8.89 -2.11
CA PHE A 26 -0.29 -9.41 -1.25
C PHE A 26 0.16 -10.62 -0.42
N ASP A 27 1.36 -11.17 -0.68
CA ASP A 27 1.98 -12.24 0.07
C ASP A 27 3.50 -12.23 -0.11
N ALA A 28 4.20 -13.16 0.55
CA ALA A 28 5.66 -13.26 0.48
C ALA A 28 6.15 -13.62 -0.92
N LEU A 29 5.37 -14.38 -1.71
CA LEU A 29 5.77 -14.79 -3.06
C LEU A 29 5.63 -13.63 -4.04
N SER A 30 4.50 -12.92 -4.04
CA SER A 30 4.30 -11.73 -4.88
C SER A 30 5.34 -10.64 -4.59
N ALA A 31 5.73 -10.46 -3.32
CA ALA A 31 6.79 -9.53 -2.95
C ALA A 31 8.15 -9.95 -3.53
N ARG A 32 8.47 -11.24 -3.54
CA ARG A 32 9.72 -11.74 -4.16
C ARG A 32 9.71 -11.64 -5.68
N VAL A 33 8.56 -11.88 -6.30
CA VAL A 33 8.41 -11.66 -7.75
C VAL A 33 8.66 -10.19 -8.07
N ALA A 34 8.06 -9.25 -7.31
CA ALA A 34 8.31 -7.83 -7.48
C ALA A 34 9.80 -7.46 -7.33
N GLU A 35 10.47 -7.97 -6.31
CA GLU A 35 11.93 -7.79 -6.13
C GLU A 35 12.74 -8.34 -7.30
N SER A 36 12.38 -9.52 -7.83
CA SER A 36 13.09 -10.15 -8.93
C SER A 36 13.01 -9.36 -10.24
N VAL A 37 11.97 -8.53 -10.39
CA VAL A 37 11.78 -7.60 -11.51
C VAL A 37 12.52 -6.28 -11.30
N GLY A 38 12.97 -6.00 -10.05
CA GLY A 38 13.71 -4.79 -9.72
C GLY A 38 12.91 -3.73 -8.95
N TYR A 39 11.72 -4.04 -8.46
CA TYR A 39 11.01 -3.13 -7.58
C TYR A 39 11.71 -2.97 -6.23
N GLU A 40 11.80 -1.74 -5.76
CA GLU A 40 12.27 -1.40 -4.40
C GLU A 40 11.11 -1.04 -3.47
N LEU A 41 9.96 -0.68 -4.05
CA LEU A 41 8.76 -0.23 -3.34
C LEU A 41 7.61 -1.21 -3.55
N GLY A 42 6.93 -1.55 -2.48
CA GLY A 42 5.70 -2.32 -2.49
C GLY A 42 4.53 -1.55 -1.90
N ILE A 43 3.31 -1.94 -2.29
CA ILE A 43 2.07 -1.51 -1.65
C ILE A 43 1.18 -2.69 -1.34
N LEU A 44 0.63 -2.72 -0.12
CA LEU A 44 -0.52 -3.54 0.26
C LEU A 44 -1.66 -2.58 0.65
N SER A 45 -2.79 -2.64 -0.07
CA SER A 45 -3.99 -1.89 0.29
C SER A 45 -4.97 -2.74 1.09
N GLY A 46 -5.89 -2.10 1.83
CA GLY A 46 -7.00 -2.76 2.52
C GLY A 46 -7.83 -3.61 1.56
N SER A 47 -8.18 -3.09 0.38
CA SER A 47 -8.92 -3.80 -0.67
C SER A 47 -8.21 -5.08 -1.14
N VAL A 48 -6.90 -5.02 -1.32
CA VAL A 48 -6.09 -6.20 -1.70
C VAL A 48 -6.03 -7.21 -0.57
N CYS A 49 -5.91 -6.76 0.68
CA CYS A 49 -5.95 -7.62 1.85
C CYS A 49 -7.31 -8.33 1.97
N ALA A 50 -8.42 -7.58 1.91
CA ALA A 50 -9.77 -8.16 1.93
C ALA A 50 -9.96 -9.21 0.83
N ALA A 51 -9.54 -8.92 -0.40
CA ALA A 51 -9.64 -9.85 -1.52
C ALA A 51 -8.79 -11.12 -1.35
N THR A 52 -7.55 -11.01 -0.85
CA THR A 52 -6.60 -12.12 -0.83
C THR A 52 -6.63 -12.95 0.45
N VAL A 53 -7.06 -12.37 1.57
CA VAL A 53 -7.17 -13.04 2.87
C VAL A 53 -8.58 -13.62 3.09
N LEU A 54 -9.62 -12.87 2.68
CA LEU A 54 -11.01 -13.22 2.96
C LEU A 54 -11.84 -13.54 1.72
N ALA A 55 -11.33 -13.32 0.51
CA ALA A 55 -12.10 -13.30 -0.73
C ALA A 55 -13.33 -12.36 -0.62
N ALA A 56 -13.18 -11.25 0.09
CA ALA A 56 -14.23 -10.27 0.39
C ALA A 56 -14.06 -8.97 -0.41
N PRO A 57 -15.14 -8.21 -0.63
CA PRO A 57 -15.06 -6.88 -1.23
C PRO A 57 -14.42 -5.86 -0.28
N ASP A 58 -14.05 -4.69 -0.84
CA ASP A 58 -13.44 -3.57 -0.13
C ASP A 58 -14.49 -2.80 0.72
N LEU A 59 -14.85 -3.36 1.86
CA LEU A 59 -15.86 -2.83 2.79
C LEU A 59 -15.37 -2.76 4.25
N ALA A 60 -14.04 -2.70 4.44
CA ALA A 60 -13.40 -2.70 5.75
C ALA A 60 -13.84 -3.87 6.66
N VAL A 61 -13.96 -5.07 6.07
CA VAL A 61 -14.41 -6.28 6.79
C VAL A 61 -13.26 -7.08 7.41
N HIS A 62 -12.02 -6.88 6.95
CA HIS A 62 -10.85 -7.50 7.58
C HIS A 62 -10.46 -6.77 8.86
N THR A 63 -9.85 -7.50 9.78
CA THR A 63 -9.38 -6.96 11.06
C THR A 63 -7.96 -6.42 10.97
N LEU A 64 -7.58 -5.53 11.91
CA LEU A 64 -6.20 -5.07 12.05
C LEU A 64 -5.23 -6.26 12.23
N THR A 65 -5.62 -7.30 12.96
CA THR A 65 -4.78 -8.48 13.19
C THR A 65 -4.49 -9.22 11.89
N GLU A 66 -5.50 -9.47 11.06
CA GLU A 66 -5.34 -10.12 9.75
C GLU A 66 -4.45 -9.27 8.83
N PHE A 67 -4.63 -7.95 8.84
CA PHE A 67 -3.82 -7.05 8.04
C PHE A 67 -2.36 -7.02 8.50
N ALA A 68 -2.10 -6.88 9.81
CA ALA A 68 -0.76 -6.89 10.38
C ALA A 68 -0.05 -8.24 10.16
N ASP A 69 -0.78 -9.35 10.23
CA ASP A 69 -0.23 -10.68 9.93
C ASP A 69 0.20 -10.79 8.46
N GLN A 70 -0.57 -10.23 7.54
CA GLN A 70 -0.20 -10.23 6.13
C GLN A 70 1.02 -9.34 5.88
N VAL A 71 1.08 -8.13 6.46
CA VAL A 71 2.27 -7.27 6.44
C VAL A 71 3.49 -8.02 6.98
N ARG A 72 3.37 -8.68 8.12
CA ARG A 72 4.45 -9.45 8.75
C ARG A 72 4.97 -10.57 7.86
N ARG A 73 4.09 -11.30 7.17
CA ARG A 73 4.46 -12.36 6.21
C ARG A 73 5.25 -11.80 5.03
N ILE A 74 4.81 -10.68 4.46
CA ILE A 74 5.50 -9.98 3.38
C ILE A 74 6.88 -9.50 3.84
N MET A 75 6.93 -8.75 4.95
CA MET A 75 8.14 -8.07 5.40
C MET A 75 9.23 -9.00 5.90
N ARG A 76 8.87 -10.20 6.37
CA ARG A 76 9.82 -11.22 6.84
C ARG A 76 10.73 -11.74 5.73
N TYR A 77 10.24 -11.77 4.50
CA TYR A 77 10.90 -12.43 3.38
C TYR A 77 11.22 -11.51 2.20
N SER A 78 10.94 -10.22 2.33
CA SER A 78 11.13 -9.21 1.28
C SER A 78 12.02 -8.07 1.78
N ASN A 79 12.79 -7.49 0.87
CA ASN A 79 13.54 -6.25 1.10
C ASN A 79 12.83 -5.01 0.56
N LEU A 80 11.60 -5.13 0.07
CA LEU A 80 10.81 -3.99 -0.37
C LEU A 80 10.63 -2.97 0.77
N SER A 81 10.62 -1.69 0.44
CA SER A 81 10.05 -0.67 1.31
C SER A 81 8.54 -0.73 1.13
N LEU A 82 7.85 -1.37 2.07
CA LEU A 82 6.40 -1.55 1.99
C LEU A 82 5.66 -0.34 2.54
N PHE A 83 4.82 0.26 1.72
CA PHE A 83 3.80 1.20 2.11
C PHE A 83 2.46 0.48 2.22
N VAL A 84 1.63 0.82 3.18
CA VAL A 84 0.31 0.22 3.33
C VAL A 84 -0.78 1.28 3.43
N ASP A 85 -1.93 0.92 2.93
CA ASP A 85 -3.17 1.63 3.14
C ASP A 85 -3.88 0.98 4.33
N ALA A 86 -3.87 1.67 5.47
CA ALA A 86 -4.43 1.17 6.73
C ALA A 86 -5.89 1.62 6.93
N ASP A 87 -6.63 1.80 5.83
CA ASP A 87 -8.02 2.26 5.83
C ASP A 87 -8.20 3.48 6.76
N GLN A 88 -9.29 3.55 7.53
CA GLN A 88 -9.54 4.63 8.50
C GLN A 88 -8.75 4.49 9.81
N GLY A 89 -7.82 3.53 9.91
CA GLY A 89 -7.06 3.22 11.13
C GLY A 89 -7.81 2.34 12.13
N TYR A 90 -8.79 1.57 11.67
CA TYR A 90 -9.57 0.56 12.42
C TYR A 90 -10.36 1.10 13.62
N GLY A 91 -10.75 2.38 13.59
CA GLY A 91 -11.59 2.98 14.60
C GLY A 91 -11.26 4.45 14.89
N ASN A 92 -11.37 4.86 16.16
CA ASN A 92 -11.05 6.21 16.60
C ASN A 92 -9.53 6.45 16.79
N ALA A 93 -9.14 7.61 17.31
CA ALA A 93 -7.75 7.98 17.51
C ALA A 93 -6.94 6.97 18.38
N LEU A 94 -7.56 6.34 19.36
CA LEU A 94 -6.90 5.31 20.19
C LEU A 94 -6.68 4.01 19.43
N ASN A 95 -7.62 3.64 18.56
CA ASN A 95 -7.43 2.50 17.64
C ASN A 95 -6.30 2.77 16.64
N VAL A 96 -6.19 4.01 16.15
CA VAL A 96 -5.11 4.44 15.27
C VAL A 96 -3.74 4.29 15.95
N MET A 97 -3.60 4.62 17.22
CA MET A 97 -2.34 4.38 17.97
C MET A 97 -1.95 2.90 17.90
N ARG A 98 -2.89 2.01 18.25
CA ARG A 98 -2.66 0.57 18.16
C ARG A 98 -2.35 0.11 16.72
N THR A 99 -3.01 0.67 15.74
CA THR A 99 -2.76 0.36 14.32
C THR A 99 -1.32 0.67 13.92
N VAL A 100 -0.81 1.84 14.33
CA VAL A 100 0.59 2.22 14.08
C VAL A 100 1.54 1.26 14.78
N GLU A 101 1.33 0.96 16.07
CA GLU A 101 2.16 0.04 16.84
C GLU A 101 2.24 -1.36 16.20
N GLU A 102 1.11 -1.98 15.88
CA GLU A 102 1.04 -3.31 15.27
C GLU A 102 1.73 -3.36 13.90
N LEU A 103 1.48 -2.35 13.05
CA LEU A 103 2.04 -2.30 11.71
C LEU A 103 3.53 -1.93 11.73
N GLU A 104 3.96 -1.08 12.66
CA GLU A 104 5.38 -0.76 12.85
C GLU A 104 6.17 -2.00 13.27
N HIS A 105 5.65 -2.79 14.22
CA HIS A 105 6.23 -4.08 14.63
C HIS A 105 6.21 -5.11 13.51
N ALA A 106 5.24 -5.06 12.60
CA ALA A 106 5.23 -5.90 11.41
C ALA A 106 6.33 -5.53 10.39
N GLY A 107 7.00 -4.38 10.56
CA GLY A 107 8.21 -4.00 9.80
C GLY A 107 7.96 -3.15 8.56
N LEU A 108 6.78 -2.53 8.41
CA LEU A 108 6.48 -1.67 7.26
C LEU A 108 7.33 -0.39 7.22
N SER A 109 7.34 0.29 6.08
CA SER A 109 8.10 1.53 5.86
C SER A 109 7.24 2.79 5.93
N GLY A 110 5.94 2.67 5.70
CA GLY A 110 4.99 3.76 5.84
C GLY A 110 3.56 3.28 5.74
N LEU A 111 2.64 4.08 6.29
CA LEU A 111 1.20 3.82 6.23
C LEU A 111 0.42 5.09 5.94
N ALA A 112 -0.76 4.91 5.34
CA ALA A 112 -1.76 5.95 5.20
C ALA A 112 -2.96 5.66 6.10
N ILE A 113 -3.53 6.72 6.67
CA ILE A 113 -4.79 6.70 7.39
C ILE A 113 -5.75 7.64 6.66
N GLU A 114 -6.96 7.15 6.40
CA GLU A 114 -7.95 7.77 5.53
C GLU A 114 -9.06 8.46 6.33
N ASP A 115 -9.62 9.52 5.73
CA ASP A 115 -10.70 10.32 6.31
C ASP A 115 -12.12 9.86 5.95
N LEU A 116 -12.29 8.65 5.40
CA LEU A 116 -13.61 8.07 5.17
C LEU A 116 -14.21 7.49 6.46
N VAL A 117 -15.53 7.54 6.54
CA VAL A 117 -16.32 6.80 7.55
C VAL A 117 -16.37 5.34 7.12
N MET A 118 -15.61 4.49 7.79
CA MET A 118 -15.54 3.06 7.50
C MET A 118 -15.60 2.24 8.80
N PRO A 119 -16.30 1.11 8.83
CA PRO A 119 -17.29 0.70 7.84
C PRO A 119 -18.43 1.70 7.72
N ALA A 120 -19.16 1.65 6.59
CA ALA A 120 -20.30 2.53 6.36
C ALA A 120 -21.32 2.47 7.51
N ARG A 121 -21.93 3.60 7.85
CA ARG A 121 -22.96 3.67 8.92
C ARG A 121 -24.21 2.90 8.52
N PHE A 122 -24.88 2.34 9.50
CA PHE A 122 -26.20 1.72 9.28
C PHE A 122 -27.16 2.71 8.58
N GLY A 123 -27.76 2.26 7.48
CA GLY A 123 -28.66 3.08 6.65
C GLY A 123 -27.99 4.00 5.63
N SER A 124 -26.65 4.01 5.53
CA SER A 124 -25.90 4.73 4.50
C SER A 124 -25.18 3.76 3.55
N THR A 125 -25.22 4.08 2.25
CA THR A 125 -24.46 3.39 1.20
C THR A 125 -23.49 4.33 0.48
N GLU A 126 -23.45 5.60 0.87
CA GLU A 126 -22.62 6.62 0.26
C GLU A 126 -21.34 6.84 1.09
N ASP A 127 -20.26 7.18 0.39
CA ASP A 127 -19.01 7.59 1.03
C ASP A 127 -19.23 8.89 1.82
N GLU A 128 -18.83 8.91 3.08
CA GLU A 128 -18.90 10.06 3.99
C GLU A 128 -17.52 10.36 4.57
N LEU A 129 -17.15 11.64 4.63
CA LEU A 129 -15.90 12.07 5.24
C LEU A 129 -16.12 12.40 6.73
N ILE A 130 -15.18 11.99 7.57
CA ILE A 130 -15.12 12.50 8.96
C ILE A 130 -14.75 13.98 8.96
N SER A 131 -14.96 14.67 10.07
CA SER A 131 -14.59 16.07 10.20
C SER A 131 -13.07 16.25 10.12
N ILE A 132 -12.63 17.45 9.69
CA ILE A 132 -11.20 17.81 9.68
C ILE A 132 -10.59 17.66 11.07
N ASP A 133 -11.30 18.07 12.13
CA ASP A 133 -10.78 18.01 13.50
C ASP A 133 -10.67 16.58 14.02
N GLU A 134 -11.60 15.70 13.69
CA GLU A 134 -11.49 14.27 14.00
C GLU A 134 -10.28 13.65 13.30
N MET A 135 -10.10 13.94 12.01
CA MET A 135 -8.94 13.42 11.27
C MET A 135 -7.61 13.96 11.82
N LYS A 136 -7.53 15.24 12.18
CA LYS A 136 -6.37 15.81 12.88
C LYS A 136 -6.06 15.09 14.19
N GLY A 137 -7.10 14.71 14.94
CA GLY A 137 -6.97 13.90 16.16
C GLY A 137 -6.33 12.55 15.86
N LYS A 138 -6.84 11.83 14.87
CA LYS A 138 -6.28 10.54 14.41
C LYS A 138 -4.83 10.66 13.95
N LEU A 139 -4.49 11.67 13.15
CA LEU A 139 -3.13 11.87 12.65
C LEU A 139 -2.13 12.20 13.77
N ARG A 140 -2.51 13.04 14.74
CA ARG A 140 -1.68 13.30 15.92
C ARG A 140 -1.47 12.05 16.76
N ALA A 141 -2.49 11.23 16.94
CA ALA A 141 -2.40 9.94 17.63
C ALA A 141 -1.45 8.98 16.91
N ALA A 142 -1.53 8.92 15.56
CA ALA A 142 -0.60 8.13 14.76
C ALA A 142 0.87 8.58 14.93
N LEU A 143 1.11 9.88 14.89
CA LEU A 143 2.46 10.45 15.09
C LEU A 143 2.98 10.21 16.51
N GLN A 144 2.11 10.25 17.52
CA GLN A 144 2.47 9.97 18.92
C GLN A 144 2.82 8.50 19.15
N ALA A 145 2.14 7.58 18.47
CA ALA A 145 2.36 6.13 18.61
C ALA A 145 3.60 5.63 17.87
N ARG A 146 4.12 6.39 16.91
CA ARG A 146 5.31 6.04 16.12
C ARG A 146 6.55 5.96 17.02
N LEU A 147 7.24 4.80 17.04
CA LEU A 147 8.46 4.55 17.79
C LEU A 147 9.71 4.91 16.99
N ASP A 148 9.81 4.43 15.75
CA ASP A 148 10.93 4.76 14.86
C ASP A 148 10.58 6.01 14.03
N PRO A 149 11.27 7.14 14.23
CA PRO A 149 11.00 8.38 13.50
C PRO A 149 11.18 8.26 11.98
N SER A 150 11.83 7.19 11.50
CA SER A 150 11.93 6.91 10.06
C SER A 150 10.66 6.32 9.46
N LEU A 151 9.72 5.78 10.26
CA LEU A 151 8.41 5.34 9.79
C LEU A 151 7.63 6.53 9.20
N VAL A 152 7.07 6.36 8.00
CA VAL A 152 6.30 7.40 7.33
C VAL A 152 4.82 7.31 7.70
N ILE A 153 4.27 8.40 8.24
CA ILE A 153 2.84 8.55 8.50
C ILE A 153 2.24 9.48 7.46
N THR A 154 1.20 9.04 6.78
CA THR A 154 0.58 9.74 5.66
C THR A 154 -0.91 9.97 5.94
N ALA A 155 -1.37 11.20 5.72
CA ALA A 155 -2.79 11.51 5.73
C ALA A 155 -3.40 11.21 4.35
N ARG A 156 -4.35 10.28 4.27
CA ARG A 156 -5.08 9.98 3.05
C ARG A 156 -6.43 10.67 3.04
N THR A 157 -6.82 11.21 1.87
CA THR A 157 -8.15 11.79 1.67
C THR A 157 -8.76 11.37 0.35
N ALA A 158 -10.05 11.04 0.41
CA ALA A 158 -10.91 10.80 -0.75
C ALA A 158 -11.71 12.03 -1.17
N SER A 159 -11.47 13.18 -0.55
CA SER A 159 -12.29 14.40 -0.69
C SER A 159 -12.42 14.93 -2.11
N VAL A 160 -11.43 14.68 -3.00
CA VAL A 160 -11.52 15.07 -4.43
C VAL A 160 -12.75 14.47 -5.13
N ARG A 161 -13.25 13.33 -4.65
CA ARG A 161 -14.45 12.68 -5.23
C ARG A 161 -15.75 13.23 -4.63
N LEU A 162 -15.69 13.83 -3.46
CA LEU A 162 -16.86 14.12 -2.61
C LEU A 162 -17.07 15.62 -2.39
N GLU A 163 -16.05 16.45 -2.54
CA GLU A 163 -16.07 17.86 -2.22
C GLU A 163 -15.53 18.71 -3.37
N ASN A 164 -15.77 20.02 -3.32
CA ASN A 164 -15.14 20.98 -4.21
C ASN A 164 -13.67 21.18 -3.85
N ILE A 165 -12.86 21.67 -4.80
CA ILE A 165 -11.40 21.80 -4.62
C ILE A 165 -11.02 22.73 -3.45
N GLY A 166 -11.81 23.74 -3.12
CA GLY A 166 -11.55 24.61 -1.96
C GLY A 166 -11.59 23.84 -0.64
N ASN A 167 -12.56 22.96 -0.47
CA ASN A 167 -12.67 22.08 0.70
C ASN A 167 -11.52 21.05 0.74
N VAL A 168 -11.18 20.46 -0.41
CA VAL A 168 -10.03 19.56 -0.53
C VAL A 168 -8.74 20.25 -0.07
N VAL A 169 -8.48 21.45 -0.54
CA VAL A 169 -7.30 22.25 -0.15
C VAL A 169 -7.32 22.55 1.36
N ALA A 170 -8.48 22.91 1.91
CA ALA A 170 -8.61 23.17 3.36
C ALA A 170 -8.27 21.90 4.19
N ARG A 171 -8.75 20.71 3.78
CA ARG A 171 -8.44 19.43 4.42
C ARG A 171 -6.94 19.12 4.34
N VAL A 172 -6.38 19.13 3.13
CA VAL A 172 -4.97 18.80 2.89
C VAL A 172 -4.05 19.72 3.69
N LYS A 173 -4.34 21.05 3.70
CA LYS A 173 -3.60 22.01 4.51
C LYS A 173 -3.67 21.71 6.00
N ALA A 174 -4.87 21.40 6.51
CA ALA A 174 -5.08 21.06 7.91
C ALA A 174 -4.35 19.77 8.32
N TYR A 175 -4.34 18.77 7.43
CA TYR A 175 -3.64 17.50 7.67
C TYR A 175 -2.13 17.68 7.64
N ALA A 176 -1.58 18.39 6.66
CA ALA A 176 -0.17 18.71 6.59
C ALA A 176 0.32 19.46 7.85
N ALA A 177 -0.51 20.35 8.40
CA ALA A 177 -0.19 21.10 9.63
C ALA A 177 -0.11 20.23 10.89
N THR A 178 -0.55 18.96 10.87
CA THR A 178 -0.39 18.02 11.99
C THR A 178 1.04 17.50 12.13
N GLY A 179 1.88 17.64 11.10
CA GLY A 179 3.25 17.14 11.07
C GLY A 179 3.41 15.76 10.41
N VAL A 180 2.40 15.29 9.66
CA VAL A 180 2.52 14.07 8.84
C VAL A 180 3.59 14.22 7.76
N ASP A 181 4.18 13.10 7.36
CA ASP A 181 5.32 13.09 6.44
C ASP A 181 4.91 13.28 4.97
N ALA A 182 3.67 12.96 4.62
CA ALA A 182 3.10 13.10 3.28
C ALA A 182 1.58 13.21 3.34
N VAL A 183 0.97 13.64 2.23
CA VAL A 183 -0.47 13.48 1.99
C VAL A 183 -0.72 12.53 0.84
N PHE A 184 -1.78 11.74 0.93
CA PHE A 184 -2.21 10.81 -0.11
C PHE A 184 -3.60 11.22 -0.60
N VAL A 185 -3.68 11.65 -1.86
CA VAL A 185 -4.90 12.16 -2.46
C VAL A 185 -5.41 11.16 -3.50
N THR A 186 -6.63 10.69 -3.33
CA THR A 186 -7.27 9.79 -4.29
C THR A 186 -8.29 10.52 -5.14
N GLY A 187 -8.53 10.02 -6.37
CA GLY A 187 -9.54 10.58 -7.27
C GLY A 187 -9.10 11.77 -8.10
N LEU A 188 -7.81 12.15 -8.07
CA LEU A 188 -7.26 13.22 -8.93
C LEU A 188 -7.38 12.86 -10.42
N LYS A 189 -7.94 13.79 -11.19
CA LYS A 189 -8.14 13.65 -12.66
C LYS A 189 -7.54 14.81 -13.45
N LYS A 190 -7.28 15.94 -12.80
CA LYS A 190 -6.84 17.19 -13.43
C LYS A 190 -5.57 17.71 -12.76
N LEU A 191 -4.68 18.30 -13.55
CA LEU A 191 -3.48 18.95 -13.05
C LEU A 191 -3.81 20.20 -12.22
N ASP A 192 -4.85 20.95 -12.58
CA ASP A 192 -5.29 22.14 -11.86
C ASP A 192 -5.62 21.85 -10.38
N ASP A 193 -6.28 20.71 -10.12
CA ASP A 193 -6.60 20.30 -8.75
C ASP A 193 -5.31 20.00 -7.97
N LEU A 194 -4.33 19.36 -8.62
CA LEU A 194 -3.04 19.07 -8.02
C LEU A 194 -2.21 20.36 -7.81
N ASP A 195 -2.27 21.31 -8.75
CA ASP A 195 -1.62 22.62 -8.61
C ASP A 195 -2.21 23.40 -7.44
N ALA A 196 -3.54 23.40 -7.26
CA ALA A 196 -4.22 24.03 -6.12
C ALA A 196 -3.78 23.40 -4.77
N ILE A 197 -3.65 22.08 -4.69
CA ILE A 197 -3.15 21.38 -3.50
C ILE A 197 -1.69 21.75 -3.27
N ARG A 198 -0.84 21.64 -4.29
CA ARG A 198 0.60 21.91 -4.17
C ARG A 198 0.92 23.34 -3.73
N ALA A 199 0.12 24.32 -4.14
CA ALA A 199 0.28 25.70 -3.73
C ALA A 199 0.17 25.90 -2.19
N THR A 200 -0.46 24.98 -1.47
CA THR A 200 -0.76 25.13 -0.04
C THR A 200 0.11 24.30 0.89
N ILE A 201 0.82 23.28 0.37
CA ILE A 201 1.67 22.38 1.15
C ILE A 201 3.04 22.19 0.50
N GLN A 202 4.06 21.92 1.32
CA GLN A 202 5.42 21.65 0.84
C GLN A 202 5.85 20.18 1.03
N ILE A 203 5.08 19.40 1.82
CA ILE A 203 5.37 17.98 2.04
C ILE A 203 5.07 17.18 0.76
N PRO A 204 5.68 15.98 0.61
CA PRO A 204 5.44 15.09 -0.52
C PRO A 204 3.96 14.72 -0.70
N ILE A 205 3.57 14.54 -1.94
CA ILE A 205 2.22 14.08 -2.32
C ILE A 205 2.33 12.64 -2.83
N ILE A 206 1.41 11.81 -2.39
CA ILE A 206 1.11 10.48 -2.92
C ILE A 206 -0.23 10.59 -3.65
N VAL A 207 -0.36 9.94 -4.80
CA VAL A 207 -1.63 9.92 -5.53
C VAL A 207 -2.08 8.48 -5.80
N GLY A 208 -3.38 8.30 -5.86
CA GLY A 208 -3.99 7.10 -6.41
C GLY A 208 -3.70 6.95 -7.90
N THR A 209 -4.47 6.10 -8.58
CA THR A 209 -4.35 5.95 -10.03
C THR A 209 -4.69 7.26 -10.74
N ALA A 210 -3.76 7.75 -11.55
CA ALA A 210 -3.90 8.98 -12.34
C ALA A 210 -3.59 8.70 -13.83
N PRO A 211 -4.48 7.99 -14.56
CA PRO A 211 -4.17 7.39 -15.87
C PRO A 211 -3.91 8.42 -16.97
N ASN A 212 -4.36 9.66 -16.81
CA ASN A 212 -4.22 10.73 -17.79
C ASN A 212 -3.03 11.68 -17.50
N LEU A 213 -2.23 11.38 -16.47
CA LEU A 213 -1.12 12.23 -16.04
C LEU A 213 0.19 11.43 -16.12
N THR A 214 1.21 12.05 -16.69
CA THR A 214 2.54 11.45 -16.79
C THR A 214 3.28 11.52 -15.44
N ARG A 215 4.27 10.65 -15.24
CA ARG A 215 5.10 10.68 -14.03
C ARG A 215 5.90 11.98 -13.90
N GLU A 216 6.31 12.55 -15.01
CA GLU A 216 7.03 13.82 -15.08
C GLU A 216 6.14 14.98 -14.63
N GLU A 217 4.91 15.07 -15.11
CA GLU A 217 3.93 16.07 -14.69
C GLU A 217 3.61 15.97 -13.20
N LEU A 218 3.45 14.74 -12.71
CA LEU A 218 3.23 14.46 -11.29
C LEU A 218 4.46 14.85 -10.44
N ALA A 219 5.65 14.45 -10.88
CA ALA A 219 6.91 14.74 -10.17
C ALA A 219 7.18 16.24 -10.05
N ALA A 220 6.93 17.02 -11.12
CA ALA A 220 7.06 18.47 -11.14
C ALA A 220 6.17 19.16 -10.07
N ARG A 221 5.07 18.52 -9.68
CA ARG A 221 4.10 19.01 -8.68
C ARG A 221 4.28 18.40 -7.29
N GLY A 222 5.42 17.78 -7.04
CA GLY A 222 5.73 17.24 -5.71
C GLY A 222 5.12 15.86 -5.42
N VAL A 223 4.54 15.20 -6.43
CA VAL A 223 4.13 13.80 -6.29
C VAL A 223 5.36 12.91 -6.33
N ARG A 224 5.50 12.03 -5.35
CA ARG A 224 6.65 11.12 -5.22
C ARG A 224 6.27 9.66 -5.37
N PHE A 225 4.99 9.37 -5.22
CA PHE A 225 4.48 8.00 -5.23
C PHE A 225 3.11 8.00 -5.92
N CYS A 226 2.97 7.25 -7.02
CA CYS A 226 1.73 7.15 -7.79
C CYS A 226 1.34 5.68 -7.94
N LEU A 227 0.15 5.32 -7.45
CA LEU A 227 -0.38 3.97 -7.57
C LEU A 227 -0.82 3.68 -9.01
N GLN A 228 -0.77 2.41 -9.39
CA GLN A 228 -1.20 1.93 -10.72
C GLN A 228 -2.44 1.04 -10.66
N GLY A 229 -3.20 1.10 -9.56
CA GLY A 229 -4.23 0.10 -9.25
C GLY A 229 -3.61 -1.22 -8.81
N HIS A 230 -4.38 -2.30 -8.92
CA HIS A 230 -3.96 -3.62 -8.46
C HIS A 230 -4.03 -4.69 -9.57
N PRO A 231 -3.46 -4.45 -10.77
CA PRO A 231 -3.56 -5.39 -11.90
C PRO A 231 -2.91 -6.74 -11.61
N ALA A 232 -1.92 -6.81 -10.70
CA ALA A 232 -1.28 -8.06 -10.32
C ALA A 232 -2.27 -9.05 -9.68
N VAL A 233 -3.21 -8.59 -8.85
CA VAL A 233 -4.26 -9.44 -8.26
C VAL A 233 -5.18 -9.99 -9.34
N ALA A 234 -5.65 -9.15 -10.25
CA ALA A 234 -6.51 -9.56 -11.37
C ALA A 234 -5.78 -10.55 -12.31
N ALA A 235 -4.48 -10.35 -12.54
CA ALA A 235 -3.66 -11.26 -13.34
C ALA A 235 -3.56 -12.65 -12.70
N VAL A 236 -3.36 -12.73 -11.37
CA VAL A 236 -3.33 -14.01 -10.64
C VAL A 236 -4.69 -14.73 -10.73
N VAL A 237 -5.79 -14.01 -10.51
CA VAL A 237 -7.15 -14.60 -10.64
C VAL A 237 -7.36 -15.17 -12.04
N LYS A 238 -6.95 -14.44 -13.08
CA LYS A 238 -7.04 -14.93 -14.46
C LYS A 238 -6.17 -16.16 -14.69
N ALA A 239 -4.91 -16.13 -14.24
CA ALA A 239 -3.98 -17.25 -14.42
C ALA A 239 -4.48 -18.52 -13.71
N LEU A 240 -4.98 -18.40 -12.48
CA LEU A 240 -5.56 -19.52 -11.74
C LEU A 240 -6.79 -20.09 -12.46
N ARG A 241 -7.71 -19.23 -12.87
CA ARG A 241 -8.92 -19.65 -13.59
C ARG A 241 -8.57 -20.39 -14.87
N ASP A 242 -7.68 -19.86 -15.69
CA ASP A 242 -7.29 -20.46 -16.97
C ASP A 242 -6.60 -21.80 -16.74
N THR A 243 -5.75 -21.90 -15.72
CA THR A 243 -5.06 -23.14 -15.34
C THR A 243 -6.05 -24.20 -14.86
N TYR A 244 -6.94 -23.84 -13.93
CA TYR A 244 -7.93 -24.78 -13.39
C TYR A 244 -8.93 -25.23 -14.44
N ALA A 245 -9.39 -24.34 -15.32
CA ALA A 245 -10.29 -24.69 -16.40
C ALA A 245 -9.66 -25.70 -17.37
N HIS A 246 -8.38 -25.50 -17.75
CA HIS A 246 -7.66 -26.44 -18.59
C HIS A 246 -7.56 -27.84 -17.96
N LEU A 247 -7.12 -27.90 -16.70
CA LEU A 247 -6.95 -29.18 -15.99
C LEU A 247 -8.30 -29.87 -15.71
N TYR A 248 -9.33 -29.11 -15.35
CA TYR A 248 -10.67 -29.63 -15.11
C TYR A 248 -11.30 -30.24 -16.37
N ALA A 249 -11.01 -29.69 -17.54
CA ALA A 249 -11.44 -30.23 -18.84
C ALA A 249 -10.61 -31.45 -19.30
N GLY A 250 -9.70 -31.97 -18.48
CA GLY A 250 -8.84 -33.11 -18.80
C GLY A 250 -7.60 -32.75 -19.64
N GLY A 251 -7.24 -31.46 -19.77
CA GLY A 251 -6.04 -31.03 -20.44
C GLY A 251 -4.77 -31.50 -19.71
N ALA A 252 -3.70 -31.81 -20.45
CA ALA A 252 -2.46 -32.27 -19.86
C ALA A 252 -1.68 -31.14 -19.17
N PRO A 253 -1.09 -31.35 -17.96
CA PRO A 253 -0.24 -30.36 -17.32
C PRO A 253 0.93 -29.88 -18.20
N ALA A 254 1.41 -30.72 -19.10
CA ALA A 254 2.47 -30.39 -20.04
C ALA A 254 2.13 -29.23 -20.99
N ASP A 255 0.85 -29.04 -21.31
CA ASP A 255 0.37 -27.97 -22.19
C ASP A 255 0.46 -26.58 -21.54
N LEU A 256 0.65 -26.53 -20.24
CA LEU A 256 0.75 -25.29 -19.48
C LEU A 256 2.19 -24.73 -19.42
N LYS A 257 3.20 -25.46 -19.90
CA LYS A 257 4.63 -25.09 -19.75
C LYS A 257 4.99 -23.67 -20.22
N SER A 258 4.35 -23.17 -21.27
CA SER A 258 4.61 -21.82 -21.78
C SER A 258 3.85 -20.71 -21.02
N ARG A 259 3.00 -21.08 -20.08
CA ARG A 259 2.07 -20.19 -19.37
C ARG A 259 2.32 -20.11 -17.86
N ILE A 260 3.28 -20.87 -17.36
CA ILE A 260 3.64 -20.96 -15.94
C ILE A 260 5.13 -20.66 -15.74
N ALA A 261 5.50 -20.29 -14.52
CA ALA A 261 6.91 -20.11 -14.15
C ALA A 261 7.70 -21.41 -14.33
N THR A 262 8.95 -21.30 -14.78
CA THR A 262 9.81 -22.49 -14.95
C THR A 262 10.24 -23.04 -13.58
N PRO A 263 10.65 -24.33 -13.51
CA PRO A 263 11.22 -24.90 -12.28
C PRO A 263 12.39 -24.07 -11.72
N GLU A 264 13.27 -23.59 -12.59
CA GLU A 264 14.45 -22.78 -12.22
C GLU A 264 14.03 -21.42 -11.65
N GLU A 265 13.01 -20.78 -12.23
CA GLU A 265 12.44 -19.55 -11.69
C GLU A 265 11.82 -19.77 -10.31
N MET A 266 11.03 -20.84 -10.14
CA MET A 266 10.46 -21.22 -8.86
C MET A 266 11.55 -21.51 -7.81
N GLU A 267 12.60 -22.29 -8.15
CA GLU A 267 13.73 -22.55 -7.24
C GLU A 267 14.41 -21.25 -6.78
N ARG A 268 14.62 -20.31 -7.68
CA ARG A 268 15.20 -19.00 -7.36
C ARG A 268 14.30 -18.19 -6.43
N LEU A 269 13.01 -18.07 -6.75
CA LEU A 269 12.02 -17.33 -5.94
C LEU A 269 11.85 -17.96 -4.55
N MET A 270 11.90 -19.29 -4.44
CA MET A 270 11.81 -20.02 -3.17
C MET A 270 13.14 -20.05 -2.41
N ARG A 271 14.24 -19.52 -2.97
CA ARG A 271 15.59 -19.51 -2.38
C ARG A 271 16.11 -20.90 -2.03
N ASN A 272 15.94 -21.86 -2.93
CA ASN A 272 16.35 -23.25 -2.67
C ASN A 272 17.83 -23.39 -2.37
N GLU A 273 18.73 -22.64 -3.01
CA GLU A 273 20.19 -22.77 -2.80
C GLU A 273 20.64 -22.44 -1.36
N PRO A 274 20.23 -21.32 -0.72
CA PRO A 274 20.52 -21.12 0.71
C PRO A 274 20.02 -22.27 1.59
N TYR A 275 18.81 -22.78 1.35
CA TYR A 275 18.26 -23.89 2.14
C TYR A 275 19.05 -25.19 1.94
N LYS A 276 19.44 -25.55 0.71
CA LYS A 276 20.31 -26.69 0.42
C LYS A 276 21.68 -26.55 1.12
N LYS A 277 22.24 -25.32 1.18
CA LYS A 277 23.47 -25.04 1.92
C LYS A 277 23.28 -25.32 3.40
N TRP A 278 22.24 -24.75 4.04
CA TRP A 278 21.96 -24.96 5.47
C TRP A 278 21.66 -26.42 5.81
N GLN A 279 20.96 -27.15 4.95
CA GLN A 279 20.77 -28.59 5.13
C GLN A 279 22.11 -29.35 5.20
N ARG A 280 23.05 -29.03 4.32
CA ARG A 280 24.39 -29.65 4.35
C ARG A 280 25.18 -29.28 5.60
N GLU A 281 25.01 -28.05 6.08
CA GLU A 281 25.75 -27.51 7.23
C GLU A 281 25.17 -27.98 8.59
N PHE A 282 23.85 -28.01 8.73
CA PHE A 282 23.21 -28.19 10.02
C PHE A 282 22.47 -29.52 10.22
N LEU A 283 22.23 -30.30 9.17
CA LEU A 283 21.48 -31.55 9.26
C LEU A 283 22.31 -32.80 8.95
N ARG A 284 23.63 -32.69 8.90
CA ARG A 284 24.58 -33.82 8.68
C ARG A 284 25.65 -33.84 9.74
#